data_d8c8e3ea0c96b82dd4dcb1f5fed6f00e
#
_entry.id   d8c8e3ea0c96b82dd4dcb1f5fed6f00e
#
_cell.length_a   1.000
_cell.length_b   1.000
_cell.length_c   1.000
_cell.angle_alpha   90.00
_cell.angle_beta   90.00
_cell.angle_gamma   90.00
#
_symmetry.space_group_name_H-M   'P 1'
#
loop_
_entity.id
_entity.type
_entity.pdbx_description
1 polymer ?
#
loop_
_entity_poly.entity_id
_entity_poly.type
_entity_poly.pdbx_seq_one_letter_code
_entity_poly.pdbx_strand_id
1 'polypeptide(L)'
;MWNGANGVPYGCDHRLMTDEQRTRPVLVGDERDTLTSVLQWQRDTLMMKCAGLTDEQLRRKAVAPSGLSLLGLVRHLAEVERGWFRNVLNGEDVRGYFPQNEAGEWTEFHVEDADPAESFKVWEETCARSRAIVDAAESLDVTGHYGDEAYSLHYILAHMIEEYARHNGHADLLREAIDGVTGE
;
A
#
# COMPACT_ATOMS: atom_id res chain seq x y z
N MET A 1 18.40 16.95 -9.30
CA MET A 1 17.16 17.67 -9.70
C MET A 1 16.35 16.69 -10.53
N TRP A 2 15.38 16.07 -9.90
CA TRP A 2 14.50 15.08 -10.55
C TRP A 2 13.42 15.83 -11.34
N ASN A 3 13.52 15.80 -12.67
CA ASN A 3 12.49 16.32 -13.58
C ASN A 3 11.54 15.17 -13.95
N GLY A 4 10.74 14.73 -12.99
CA GLY A 4 9.65 13.79 -13.23
C GLY A 4 8.40 14.48 -13.73
N ALA A 5 8.39 14.85 -15.00
CA ALA A 5 7.21 15.38 -15.68
C ALA A 5 6.39 14.24 -16.31
N ASN A 6 5.89 13.30 -15.52
CA ASN A 6 4.80 12.39 -15.88
C ASN A 6 4.17 11.76 -14.61
N GLY A 7 4.16 12.49 -13.50
CA GLY A 7 3.37 12.10 -12.34
C GLY A 7 1.89 12.15 -12.69
N VAL A 8 1.21 11.02 -12.63
CA VAL A 8 -0.26 10.97 -12.58
C VAL A 8 -0.69 11.92 -11.46
N PRO A 9 -1.59 12.88 -11.70
CA PRO A 9 -2.00 13.82 -10.67
C PRO A 9 -2.58 13.02 -9.50
N TYR A 10 -2.07 13.28 -8.28
CA TYR A 10 -2.61 12.76 -7.05
C TYR A 10 -4.10 13.09 -6.97
N GLY A 11 -4.93 12.07 -6.97
CA GLY A 11 -6.38 12.16 -7.10
C GLY A 11 -6.92 11.35 -8.29
N CYS A 12 -6.16 10.37 -8.79
CA CYS A 12 -6.69 9.39 -9.75
C CYS A 12 -7.86 8.65 -9.10
N ASP A 13 -9.00 8.72 -9.76
CA ASP A 13 -10.13 7.86 -9.44
C ASP A 13 -9.62 6.40 -9.50
N HIS A 14 -9.49 5.73 -8.34
CA HIS A 14 -9.06 4.34 -8.23
C HIS A 14 -9.82 3.39 -9.16
N ARG A 15 -10.95 3.84 -9.69
CA ARG A 15 -11.81 3.11 -10.63
C ARG A 15 -11.22 3.02 -12.04
N LEU A 16 -10.13 3.73 -12.35
CA LEU A 16 -9.63 3.87 -13.73
C LEU A 16 -8.17 3.44 -13.94
N MET A 17 -7.47 2.94 -12.92
CA MET A 17 -6.06 2.55 -13.05
C MET A 17 -5.90 1.38 -14.02
N THR A 18 -5.11 1.59 -15.08
CA THR A 18 -4.76 0.56 -16.08
C THR A 18 -3.29 0.18 -15.97
N ASP A 19 -2.89 -0.95 -16.57
CA ASP A 19 -1.49 -1.39 -16.61
C ASP A 19 -0.56 -0.30 -17.21
N GLU A 20 -0.99 0.39 -18.25
CA GLU A 20 -0.21 1.44 -18.90
C GLU A 20 0.02 2.67 -18.01
N GLN A 21 -0.80 2.86 -16.98
CA GLN A 21 -0.70 3.98 -16.04
C GLN A 21 0.20 3.68 -14.85
N ARG A 22 0.61 2.42 -14.65
CA ARG A 22 1.57 2.07 -13.60
C ARG A 22 2.92 2.72 -13.85
N THR A 23 3.51 3.26 -12.79
CA THR A 23 4.85 3.86 -12.82
C THR A 23 5.91 2.79 -12.98
N ARG A 24 6.52 2.66 -14.16
CA ARG A 24 7.54 1.64 -14.42
C ARG A 24 8.75 1.83 -13.50
N PRO A 25 9.28 0.75 -12.88
CA PRO A 25 10.47 0.83 -12.06
C PRO A 25 11.70 1.31 -12.84
N VAL A 26 12.59 2.01 -12.13
CA VAL A 26 13.92 2.35 -12.64
C VAL A 26 14.77 1.09 -12.69
N LEU A 27 15.14 0.64 -13.89
CA LEU A 27 15.91 -0.59 -14.10
C LEU A 27 17.41 -0.41 -13.89
N VAL A 28 17.92 0.81 -14.10
CA VAL A 28 19.32 1.17 -13.90
C VAL A 28 19.37 2.55 -13.25
N GLY A 29 19.67 2.58 -11.96
CA GLY A 29 19.70 3.79 -11.14
C GLY A 29 20.47 3.53 -9.87
N ASP A 30 20.48 4.49 -8.96
CA ASP A 30 20.99 4.24 -7.62
C ASP A 30 20.04 3.35 -6.81
N GLU A 31 20.47 2.95 -5.63
CA GLU A 31 19.71 2.02 -4.79
C GLU A 31 18.40 2.62 -4.30
N ARG A 32 18.40 3.91 -3.95
CA ARG A 32 17.20 4.64 -3.52
C ARG A 32 16.16 4.70 -4.64
N ASP A 33 16.58 5.12 -5.83
CA ASP A 33 15.71 5.22 -7.00
C ASP A 33 15.12 3.85 -7.36
N THR A 34 15.95 2.81 -7.31
CA THR A 34 15.50 1.44 -7.57
C THR A 34 14.45 0.99 -6.58
N LEU A 35 14.72 1.06 -5.27
CA LEU A 35 13.80 0.60 -4.23
C LEU A 35 12.49 1.40 -4.21
N THR A 36 12.58 2.74 -4.30
CA THR A 36 11.38 3.58 -4.25
C THR A 36 10.50 3.41 -5.48
N SER A 37 11.08 3.25 -6.66
CA SER A 37 10.32 3.02 -7.89
C SER A 37 9.66 1.63 -7.93
N VAL A 38 10.34 0.59 -7.42
CA VAL A 38 9.75 -0.75 -7.27
C VAL A 38 8.60 -0.73 -6.28
N LEU A 39 8.75 -0.04 -5.14
CA LEU A 39 7.66 0.12 -4.17
C LEU A 39 6.47 0.86 -4.78
N GLN A 40 6.72 1.92 -5.58
CA GLN A 40 5.64 2.62 -6.26
C GLN A 40 4.92 1.72 -7.28
N TRP A 41 5.65 0.93 -8.06
CA TRP A 41 5.06 -0.07 -8.95
C TRP A 41 4.14 -1.05 -8.22
N GLN A 42 4.53 -1.50 -7.03
CA GLN A 42 3.70 -2.39 -6.21
C GLN A 42 2.43 -1.70 -5.70
N ARG A 43 2.52 -0.42 -5.30
CA ARG A 43 1.35 0.39 -4.93
C ARG A 43 0.37 0.56 -6.09
N ASP A 44 0.90 0.88 -7.26
CA ASP A 44 0.10 1.02 -8.49
C ASP A 44 -0.55 -0.30 -8.88
N THR A 45 0.13 -1.44 -8.66
CA THR A 45 -0.42 -2.77 -8.87
C THR A 45 -1.64 -3.03 -7.99
N LEU A 46 -1.59 -2.71 -6.69
CA LEU A 46 -2.76 -2.83 -5.80
C LEU A 46 -3.95 -2.04 -6.33
N MET A 47 -3.72 -0.78 -6.76
CA MET A 47 -4.77 0.07 -7.32
C MET A 47 -5.37 -0.54 -8.59
N MET A 48 -4.53 -1.05 -9.49
CA MET A 48 -4.97 -1.73 -10.71
C MET A 48 -5.84 -2.96 -10.39
N LYS A 49 -5.49 -3.74 -9.37
CA LYS A 49 -6.29 -4.90 -8.93
C LYS A 49 -7.67 -4.52 -8.38
N CYS A 50 -7.81 -3.29 -7.90
CA CYS A 50 -9.08 -2.77 -7.38
C CYS A 50 -9.90 -2.02 -8.45
N ALA A 51 -9.28 -1.64 -9.58
CA ALA A 51 -9.90 -0.78 -10.58
C ALA A 51 -11.12 -1.42 -11.25
N GLY A 52 -12.16 -0.60 -11.47
CA GLY A 52 -13.39 -1.00 -12.19
C GLY A 52 -14.36 -1.86 -11.37
N LEU A 53 -14.03 -2.21 -10.14
CA LEU A 53 -14.90 -3.00 -9.26
C LEU A 53 -15.94 -2.13 -8.54
N THR A 54 -17.09 -2.71 -8.29
CA THR A 54 -18.12 -2.09 -7.43
C THR A 54 -17.73 -2.20 -5.96
N ASP A 55 -18.37 -1.39 -5.12
CA ASP A 55 -18.16 -1.41 -3.67
C ASP A 55 -18.43 -2.79 -3.06
N GLU A 56 -19.44 -3.50 -3.55
CA GLU A 56 -19.76 -4.87 -3.13
C GLU A 56 -18.65 -5.85 -3.52
N GLN A 57 -18.12 -5.74 -4.74
CA GLN A 57 -17.03 -6.57 -5.23
C GLN A 57 -15.75 -6.35 -4.43
N LEU A 58 -15.43 -5.09 -4.08
CA LEU A 58 -14.26 -4.74 -3.25
C LEU A 58 -14.32 -5.36 -1.85
N ARG A 59 -15.54 -5.45 -1.25
CA ARG A 59 -15.74 -6.07 0.08
C ARG A 59 -15.80 -7.59 0.03
N ARG A 60 -15.96 -8.19 -1.15
CA ARG A 60 -16.24 -9.62 -1.30
C ARG A 60 -15.06 -10.49 -0.86
N LYS A 61 -15.31 -11.43 0.07
CA LYS A 61 -14.40 -12.51 0.48
C LYS A 61 -14.52 -13.66 -0.54
N ALA A 62 -13.84 -13.51 -1.69
CA ALA A 62 -14.10 -14.34 -2.87
C ALA A 62 -13.38 -15.70 -2.87
N VAL A 63 -12.38 -15.90 -2.02
CA VAL A 63 -11.54 -17.11 -1.97
C VAL A 63 -11.72 -17.84 -0.65
N ALA A 64 -12.65 -18.80 -0.59
CA ALA A 64 -12.89 -19.58 0.62
C ALA A 64 -11.71 -20.54 0.92
N PRO A 65 -11.34 -20.77 2.20
CA PRO A 65 -11.94 -20.24 3.44
C PRO A 65 -11.32 -18.91 3.88
N SER A 66 -10.58 -18.19 3.04
CA SER A 66 -9.94 -16.94 3.38
C SER A 66 -10.93 -15.84 3.74
N GLY A 67 -10.64 -15.06 4.78
CA GLY A 67 -11.38 -13.86 5.14
C GLY A 67 -10.91 -12.59 4.42
N LEU A 68 -9.95 -12.70 3.49
CA LEU A 68 -9.41 -11.55 2.76
C LEU A 68 -10.39 -11.02 1.71
N SER A 69 -10.38 -9.70 1.54
CA SER A 69 -11.04 -8.97 0.45
C SER A 69 -10.10 -7.91 -0.09
N LEU A 70 -10.33 -7.41 -1.31
CA LEU A 70 -9.51 -6.34 -1.87
C LEU A 70 -9.55 -5.08 -1.01
N LEU A 71 -10.72 -4.70 -0.51
CA LEU A 71 -10.84 -3.54 0.39
C LEU A 71 -10.08 -3.75 1.71
N GLY A 72 -10.12 -4.96 2.26
CA GLY A 72 -9.34 -5.31 3.45
C GLY A 72 -7.84 -5.19 3.23
N LEU A 73 -7.34 -5.56 2.05
CA LEU A 73 -5.92 -5.40 1.69
C LEU A 73 -5.53 -3.92 1.58
N VAL A 74 -6.37 -3.06 0.98
CA VAL A 74 -6.13 -1.61 0.91
C VAL A 74 -6.02 -1.02 2.32
N ARG A 75 -6.93 -1.37 3.22
CA ARG A 75 -6.94 -0.90 4.62
C ARG A 75 -5.73 -1.41 5.38
N HIS A 76 -5.38 -2.69 5.24
CA HIS A 76 -4.20 -3.29 5.84
C HIS A 76 -2.91 -2.58 5.39
N LEU A 77 -2.73 -2.38 4.08
CA LEU A 77 -1.53 -1.73 3.56
C LEU A 77 -1.45 -0.24 3.94
N ALA A 78 -2.56 0.44 4.21
CA ALA A 78 -2.54 1.77 4.83
C ALA A 78 -1.97 1.72 6.27
N GLU A 79 -2.33 0.70 7.06
CA GLU A 79 -1.75 0.50 8.41
C GLU A 79 -0.27 0.15 8.37
N VAL A 80 0.14 -0.70 7.43
CA VAL A 80 1.55 -1.08 7.25
C VAL A 80 2.40 0.14 6.86
N GLU A 81 1.94 0.96 5.90
CA GLU A 81 2.58 2.23 5.51
C GLU A 81 2.72 3.18 6.71
N ARG A 82 1.63 3.39 7.45
CA ARG A 82 1.64 4.23 8.65
C ARG A 82 2.63 3.72 9.68
N GLY A 83 2.58 2.42 9.97
CA GLY A 83 3.43 1.79 11.00
C GLY A 83 4.91 1.97 10.69
N TRP A 84 5.33 1.61 9.49
CA TRP A 84 6.74 1.61 9.13
C TRP A 84 7.32 3.00 8.85
N PHE A 85 6.64 3.83 8.05
CA PHE A 85 7.21 5.13 7.69
C PHE A 85 6.96 6.20 8.75
N ARG A 86 5.74 6.29 9.29
CA ARG A 86 5.43 7.36 10.24
C ARG A 86 5.90 7.01 11.65
N ASN A 87 5.52 5.83 12.17
CA ASN A 87 5.81 5.52 13.55
C ASN A 87 7.26 5.02 13.72
N VAL A 88 7.69 4.02 12.96
CA VAL A 88 9.04 3.45 13.11
C VAL A 88 10.10 4.41 12.61
N LEU A 89 10.08 4.79 11.32
CA LEU A 89 11.14 5.59 10.71
C LEU A 89 11.13 7.04 11.20
N ASN A 90 9.97 7.69 11.20
CA ASN A 90 9.86 9.13 11.49
C ASN A 90 9.55 9.44 12.96
N GLY A 91 9.37 8.41 13.81
CA GLY A 91 9.14 8.58 15.25
C GLY A 91 7.83 9.27 15.61
N GLU A 92 6.84 9.31 14.70
CA GLU A 92 5.52 9.85 14.97
C GLU A 92 4.73 8.89 15.89
N ASP A 93 3.97 9.42 16.85
CA ASP A 93 3.02 8.63 17.66
C ASP A 93 1.62 8.73 17.04
N VAL A 94 1.41 8.03 15.93
CA VAL A 94 0.12 8.04 15.21
C VAL A 94 -0.61 6.73 15.48
N ARG A 95 -1.86 6.87 15.97
CA ARG A 95 -2.74 5.72 16.20
C ARG A 95 -3.14 5.07 14.88
N GLY A 96 -3.48 3.78 14.94
CA GLY A 96 -4.04 3.05 13.81
C GLY A 96 -5.32 3.70 13.27
N TYR A 97 -5.47 3.67 11.97
CA TYR A 97 -6.71 4.13 11.30
C TYR A 97 -7.87 3.18 11.56
N PHE A 98 -7.55 1.88 11.67
CA PHE A 98 -8.50 0.79 11.88
C PHE A 98 -8.12 0.04 13.16
N PRO A 99 -8.44 0.62 14.36
CA PRO A 99 -7.99 0.08 15.64
C PRO A 99 -8.65 -1.27 15.94
N GLN A 100 -8.15 -1.94 16.97
CA GLN A 100 -8.78 -3.14 17.48
C GLN A 100 -10.19 -2.85 18.01
N ASN A 101 -11.10 -3.78 17.78
CA ASN A 101 -12.44 -3.77 18.38
C ASN A 101 -12.39 -4.19 19.88
N GLU A 102 -13.54 -4.23 20.53
CA GLU A 102 -13.64 -4.63 21.94
C GLU A 102 -13.19 -6.09 22.20
N ALA A 103 -13.18 -6.94 21.18
CA ALA A 103 -12.69 -8.32 21.25
C ALA A 103 -11.17 -8.43 21.03
N GLY A 104 -10.48 -7.29 20.76
CA GLY A 104 -9.05 -7.26 20.47
C GLY A 104 -8.68 -7.67 19.04
N GLU A 105 -9.65 -7.73 18.13
CA GLU A 105 -9.42 -8.06 16.72
C GLU A 105 -9.13 -6.79 15.93
N TRP A 106 -8.14 -6.86 15.04
CA TRP A 106 -7.83 -5.77 14.12
C TRP A 106 -8.95 -5.57 13.10
N THR A 107 -9.45 -4.33 12.96
CA THR A 107 -10.63 -4.05 12.15
C THR A 107 -10.36 -3.69 10.70
N GLU A 108 -9.10 -3.70 10.27
CA GLU A 108 -8.76 -3.44 8.87
C GLU A 108 -9.42 -4.46 7.90
N PHE A 109 -9.60 -5.71 8.32
CA PHE A 109 -10.25 -6.76 7.52
C PHE A 109 -11.77 -6.88 7.75
N HIS A 110 -12.34 -6.10 8.67
CA HIS A 110 -13.79 -6.00 8.86
C HIS A 110 -14.34 -4.93 7.92
N VAL A 111 -14.79 -5.36 6.75
CA VAL A 111 -15.13 -4.46 5.64
C VAL A 111 -16.61 -4.40 5.31
N GLU A 112 -17.44 -5.10 6.05
CA GLU A 112 -18.87 -5.28 5.78
C GLU A 112 -19.58 -3.92 5.64
N ASP A 113 -19.28 -2.98 6.55
CA ASP A 113 -19.84 -1.63 6.59
C ASP A 113 -18.81 -0.54 6.23
N ALA A 114 -17.62 -0.92 5.73
CA ALA A 114 -16.57 0.02 5.40
C ALA A 114 -16.90 0.80 4.12
N ASP A 115 -16.63 2.10 4.12
CA ASP A 115 -16.69 2.93 2.92
C ASP A 115 -15.40 2.75 2.08
N PRO A 116 -15.50 2.24 0.84
CA PRO A 116 -14.33 2.10 -0.01
C PRO A 116 -13.67 3.44 -0.34
N ALA A 117 -14.44 4.48 -0.62
CA ALA A 117 -13.88 5.80 -0.98
C ALA A 117 -13.04 6.37 0.17
N GLU A 118 -13.52 6.27 1.41
CA GLU A 118 -12.75 6.67 2.59
C GLU A 118 -11.50 5.79 2.77
N SER A 119 -11.61 4.48 2.59
CA SER A 119 -10.49 3.54 2.74
C SER A 119 -9.37 3.83 1.72
N PHE A 120 -9.70 4.07 0.46
CA PHE A 120 -8.74 4.47 -0.57
C PHE A 120 -8.11 5.83 -0.25
N LYS A 121 -8.90 6.81 0.16
CA LYS A 121 -8.38 8.13 0.57
C LYS A 121 -7.35 8.01 1.69
N VAL A 122 -7.65 7.24 2.74
CA VAL A 122 -6.71 7.00 3.86
C VAL A 122 -5.42 6.37 3.35
N TRP A 123 -5.50 5.36 2.48
CA TRP A 123 -4.33 4.71 1.90
C TRP A 123 -3.50 5.68 1.03
N GLU A 124 -4.14 6.46 0.14
CA GLU A 124 -3.48 7.44 -0.72
C GLU A 124 -2.75 8.52 0.08
N GLU A 125 -3.41 9.10 1.08
CA GLU A 125 -2.84 10.12 1.97
C GLU A 125 -1.65 9.54 2.76
N THR A 126 -1.76 8.29 3.21
CA THR A 126 -0.68 7.62 3.92
C THR A 126 0.52 7.34 3.01
N CYS A 127 0.30 6.84 1.80
CA CYS A 127 1.37 6.66 0.82
C CYS A 127 2.04 8.00 0.45
N ALA A 128 1.28 9.07 0.33
CA ALA A 128 1.83 10.41 0.09
C ALA A 128 2.72 10.87 1.25
N ARG A 129 2.30 10.63 2.49
CA ARG A 129 3.11 10.92 3.68
C ARG A 129 4.38 10.07 3.74
N SER A 130 4.28 8.78 3.42
CA SER A 130 5.44 7.87 3.36
C SER A 130 6.49 8.36 2.35
N ARG A 131 6.07 8.75 1.15
CA ARG A 131 6.96 9.34 0.13
C ARG A 131 7.66 10.59 0.67
N ALA A 132 6.94 11.51 1.28
CA ALA A 132 7.51 12.72 1.83
C ALA A 132 8.56 12.45 2.94
N ILE A 133 8.35 11.41 3.76
CA ILE A 133 9.31 10.98 4.77
C ILE A 133 10.56 10.39 4.11
N VAL A 134 10.41 9.54 3.11
CA VAL A 134 11.53 8.96 2.34
C VAL A 134 12.32 10.04 1.62
N ASP A 135 11.65 11.01 0.99
CA ASP A 135 12.30 12.11 0.26
C ASP A 135 13.08 13.05 1.19
N ALA A 136 12.64 13.20 2.44
CA ALA A 136 13.33 14.02 3.45
C ALA A 136 14.51 13.30 4.12
N ALA A 137 14.64 11.99 3.97
CA ALA A 137 15.70 11.21 4.57
C ALA A 137 17.06 11.47 3.88
N GLU A 138 18.11 11.75 4.65
CA GLU A 138 19.43 12.09 4.11
C GLU A 138 20.11 10.92 3.37
N SER A 139 19.89 9.69 3.84
CA SER A 139 20.43 8.46 3.24
C SER A 139 19.52 7.26 3.50
N LEU A 140 19.80 6.10 2.88
CA LEU A 140 19.15 4.84 3.19
C LEU A 140 19.57 4.25 4.53
N ASP A 141 20.66 4.76 5.14
CA ASP A 141 21.17 4.29 6.42
C ASP A 141 20.51 4.96 7.63
N VAL A 142 19.65 5.99 7.42
CA VAL A 142 18.89 6.56 8.54
C VAL A 142 18.05 5.47 9.18
N THR A 143 17.97 5.49 10.52
CA THR A 143 17.28 4.44 11.29
C THR A 143 16.10 5.00 12.06
N GLY A 144 15.03 4.22 12.08
CA GLY A 144 13.94 4.37 13.01
C GLY A 144 13.92 3.24 14.04
N HIS A 145 13.01 3.30 15.02
CA HIS A 145 12.99 2.37 16.14
C HIS A 145 11.57 1.82 16.40
N TYR A 146 11.52 0.55 16.78
CA TYR A 146 10.33 -0.06 17.34
C TYR A 146 10.73 -0.90 18.57
N GLY A 147 10.33 -0.46 19.77
CA GLY A 147 10.86 -1.01 21.00
C GLY A 147 12.37 -0.81 21.08
N ASP A 148 13.09 -1.89 21.33
CA ASP A 148 14.56 -1.91 21.43
C ASP A 148 15.25 -2.19 20.09
N GLU A 149 14.49 -2.38 19.01
CA GLU A 149 15.02 -2.70 17.68
C GLU A 149 15.13 -1.45 16.80
N ALA A 150 16.21 -1.40 16.03
CA ALA A 150 16.48 -0.35 15.05
C ALA A 150 16.36 -0.90 13.62
N TYR A 151 15.72 -0.12 12.74
CA TYR A 151 15.49 -0.48 11.35
C TYR A 151 15.96 0.62 10.43
N SER A 152 16.85 0.31 9.47
CA SER A 152 17.27 1.29 8.47
C SER A 152 16.14 1.56 7.46
N LEU A 153 16.18 2.73 6.81
CA LEU A 153 15.28 3.02 5.69
C LEU A 153 15.45 1.98 4.56
N HIS A 154 16.67 1.49 4.34
CA HIS A 154 16.95 0.42 3.38
C HIS A 154 16.13 -0.85 3.71
N TYR A 155 16.19 -1.32 4.95
CA TYR A 155 15.39 -2.46 5.40
C TYR A 155 13.88 -2.20 5.24
N ILE A 156 13.42 -1.01 5.66
CA ILE A 156 12.00 -0.65 5.59
C ILE A 156 11.49 -0.66 4.14
N LEU A 157 12.24 -0.10 3.19
CA LEU A 157 11.85 -0.14 1.78
C LEU A 157 11.80 -1.57 1.22
N ALA A 158 12.78 -2.40 1.55
CA ALA A 158 12.81 -3.81 1.13
C ALA A 158 11.62 -4.59 1.73
N HIS A 159 11.35 -4.39 3.02
CA HIS A 159 10.21 -5.00 3.71
C HIS A 159 8.87 -4.55 3.14
N MET A 160 8.72 -3.25 2.83
CA MET A 160 7.50 -2.73 2.21
C MET A 160 7.27 -3.31 0.81
N ILE A 161 8.33 -3.52 0.03
CA ILE A 161 8.23 -4.20 -1.28
C ILE A 161 7.75 -5.65 -1.07
N GLU A 162 8.29 -6.36 -0.07
CA GLU A 162 7.85 -7.72 0.27
C GLU A 162 6.37 -7.76 0.67
N GLU A 163 5.94 -6.86 1.55
CA GLU A 163 4.54 -6.75 2.01
C GLU A 163 3.59 -6.53 0.83
N TYR A 164 3.87 -5.53 0.00
CA TYR A 164 3.03 -5.27 -1.17
C TYR A 164 3.05 -6.43 -2.17
N ALA A 165 4.22 -7.03 -2.46
CA ALA A 165 4.31 -8.15 -3.40
C ALA A 165 3.50 -9.36 -2.92
N ARG A 166 3.58 -9.68 -1.62
CA ARG A 166 2.78 -10.74 -0.99
C ARG A 166 1.28 -10.47 -1.15
N HIS A 167 0.87 -9.26 -0.81
CA HIS A 167 -0.55 -8.89 -0.83
C HIS A 167 -1.09 -8.67 -2.25
N ASN A 168 -0.27 -8.27 -3.20
CA ASN A 168 -0.64 -8.24 -4.61
C ASN A 168 -0.90 -9.66 -5.16
N GLY A 169 -0.12 -10.67 -4.75
CA GLY A 169 -0.42 -12.06 -5.05
C GLY A 169 -1.77 -12.55 -4.46
N HIS A 170 -2.15 -12.08 -3.26
CA HIS A 170 -3.49 -12.33 -2.73
C HIS A 170 -4.55 -11.59 -3.55
N ALA A 171 -4.28 -10.35 -3.95
CA ALA A 171 -5.18 -9.54 -4.77
C ALA A 171 -5.42 -10.16 -6.16
N ASP A 172 -4.42 -10.80 -6.75
CA ASP A 172 -4.56 -11.55 -8.01
C ASP A 172 -5.63 -12.63 -7.91
N LEU A 173 -5.53 -13.49 -6.89
CA LEU A 173 -6.48 -14.58 -6.67
C LEU A 173 -7.89 -14.05 -6.33
N LEU A 174 -7.98 -12.99 -5.53
CA LEU A 174 -9.25 -12.35 -5.21
C LEU A 174 -9.89 -11.75 -6.46
N ARG A 175 -9.13 -11.05 -7.30
CA ARG A 175 -9.59 -10.44 -8.54
C ARG A 175 -10.12 -11.48 -9.51
N GLU A 176 -9.34 -12.54 -9.76
CA GLU A 176 -9.76 -13.64 -10.63
C GLU A 176 -11.07 -14.31 -10.14
N ALA A 177 -11.19 -14.51 -8.82
CA ALA A 177 -12.40 -15.10 -8.22
C ALA A 177 -13.62 -14.17 -8.25
N ILE A 178 -13.43 -12.84 -8.36
CA ILE A 178 -14.51 -11.84 -8.40
C ILE A 178 -15.08 -11.71 -9.80
N ASP A 179 -14.25 -11.52 -10.81
CA ASP A 179 -14.70 -11.18 -12.17
C ASP A 179 -13.95 -11.92 -13.31
N GLY A 180 -13.05 -12.84 -12.97
CA GLY A 180 -12.29 -13.63 -13.93
C GLY A 180 -11.11 -12.89 -14.57
N VAL A 181 -10.81 -11.65 -14.18
CA VAL A 181 -9.67 -10.92 -14.68
C VAL A 181 -8.40 -11.47 -14.02
N THR A 182 -7.55 -12.07 -14.85
CA THR A 182 -6.20 -12.45 -14.45
C THR A 182 -5.28 -11.26 -14.70
N GLY A 183 -4.38 -11.02 -13.79
CA GLY A 183 -3.51 -9.89 -13.94
C GLY A 183 -2.05 -10.29 -14.06
N GLU A 184 -1.26 -9.44 -14.59
CA GLU A 184 0.15 -9.30 -14.26
C GLU A 184 0.34 -8.17 -13.27
#